data_2e81c45b124512b3e4f7745f3e2e5d80
#
_entry.id   2e81c45b124512b3e4f7745f3e2e5d80
#
_cell.length_a   1.000
_cell.length_b   1.000
_cell.length_c   1.000
_cell.angle_alpha   90.00
_cell.angle_beta   90.00
_cell.angle_gamma   90.00
#
_symmetry.space_group_name_H-M   'P 1'
#
loop_
_entity.id
_entity.type
_entity.pdbx_description
1 polymer ?
#
loop_
_entity_poly.entity_id
_entity_poly.type
_entity_poly.pdbx_seq_one_letter_code
_entity_poly.pdbx_strand_id
1 'polypeptide(L)'
;MAKCKFPLDVDEKELGTWTTNFIITEGGRYLGDLTVTDKRIIYFSKFDASLNAVINKAFFKTIDQEQYLVIPREKIQSIIPKKSMLNKRITLVTDDDNEFIVDYGMLSIDPILKALES
;
A
#
# COMPACT_ATOMS: atom_id res chain seq x y z
N MET A 1 3.67 11.38 13.61
CA MET A 1 3.62 10.13 12.85
C MET A 1 2.17 9.69 12.67
N ALA A 2 1.77 9.38 11.44
CA ALA A 2 0.42 8.94 11.18
C ALA A 2 0.15 7.60 11.86
N LYS A 3 -1.03 7.46 12.43
CA LYS A 3 -1.45 6.25 13.08
C LYS A 3 -2.46 5.54 12.21
N CYS A 4 -2.30 4.23 12.05
CA CYS A 4 -3.25 3.47 11.25
C CYS A 4 -4.64 3.49 11.90
N LYS A 5 -5.63 3.95 11.15
CA LYS A 5 -7.01 4.02 11.63
C LYS A 5 -7.80 2.75 11.34
N PHE A 6 -7.26 1.90 10.49
CA PHE A 6 -7.92 0.64 10.14
C PHE A 6 -7.79 -0.33 11.32
N PRO A 7 -8.88 -0.97 11.75
CA PRO A 7 -8.81 -1.88 12.90
C PRO A 7 -7.97 -3.12 12.56
N LEU A 8 -6.97 -3.37 13.40
CA LEU A 8 -6.10 -4.54 13.26
C LEU A 8 -6.65 -5.70 14.05
N ASP A 9 -6.33 -6.92 13.61
CA ASP A 9 -6.70 -8.13 14.33
C ASP A 9 -5.94 -8.19 15.67
N VAL A 10 -6.46 -8.97 16.62
CA VAL A 10 -5.87 -9.07 17.96
C VAL A 10 -4.42 -9.52 17.91
N ASP A 11 -4.09 -10.42 17.00
CA ASP A 11 -2.73 -10.96 16.85
C ASP A 11 -1.95 -10.30 15.71
N GLU A 12 -2.47 -9.22 15.15
CA GLU A 12 -1.82 -8.51 14.06
C GLU A 12 -0.94 -7.39 14.61
N LYS A 13 0.30 -7.31 14.11
CA LYS A 13 1.29 -6.35 14.56
C LYS A 13 1.58 -5.33 13.48
N GLU A 14 1.44 -4.05 13.80
CA GLU A 14 1.83 -2.97 12.89
C GLU A 14 3.36 -2.86 12.87
N LEU A 15 3.94 -2.92 11.67
CA LEU A 15 5.39 -2.83 11.49
C LEU A 15 5.84 -1.42 11.17
N GLY A 16 4.95 -0.59 10.65
CA GLY A 16 5.23 0.82 10.38
C GLY A 16 4.16 1.48 9.54
N THR A 17 4.15 2.80 9.58
CA THR A 17 3.24 3.64 8.78
C THR A 17 4.05 4.78 8.19
N TRP A 18 3.87 5.01 6.88
CA TRP A 18 4.58 6.05 6.14
C TRP A 18 3.60 6.80 5.24
N THR A 19 3.82 8.10 5.08
CA THR A 19 3.07 8.90 4.10
C THR A 19 3.80 8.81 2.76
N THR A 20 3.13 8.25 1.77
CA THR A 20 3.72 7.99 0.46
C THR A 20 2.74 8.34 -0.65
N ASN A 21 3.25 8.42 -1.88
CA ASN A 21 2.39 8.38 -3.06
C ASN A 21 2.15 6.93 -3.45
N PHE A 22 0.97 6.63 -3.93
CA PHE A 22 0.59 5.30 -4.36
C PHE A 22 0.11 5.40 -5.81
N ILE A 23 0.80 4.72 -6.70
CA ILE A 23 0.50 4.76 -8.12
C ILE A 23 -0.13 3.44 -8.53
N ILE A 24 -1.33 3.53 -9.07
CA ILE A 24 -2.02 2.38 -9.63
C ILE A 24 -1.95 2.53 -11.13
N THR A 25 -1.35 1.55 -11.80
CA THR A 25 -0.92 1.67 -13.19
C THR A 25 -1.98 2.23 -14.14
N GLU A 26 -3.25 1.94 -13.89
CA GLU A 26 -4.34 2.41 -14.75
C GLU A 26 -5.27 3.39 -14.04
N GLY A 27 -5.07 3.64 -12.76
CA GLY A 27 -6.01 4.40 -11.93
C GLY A 27 -5.51 5.73 -11.40
N GLY A 28 -4.24 6.05 -11.58
CA GLY A 28 -3.70 7.34 -11.16
C GLY A 28 -2.83 7.30 -9.92
N ARG A 29 -2.54 8.49 -9.42
CA ARG A 29 -1.59 8.70 -8.33
C ARG A 29 -2.33 9.29 -7.12
N TYR A 30 -2.10 8.71 -5.94
CA TYR A 30 -2.75 9.13 -4.72
C TYR A 30 -1.75 9.35 -3.61
N LEU A 31 -1.91 10.42 -2.84
CA LEU A 31 -1.12 10.67 -1.65
C LEU A 31 -1.89 10.16 -0.44
N GLY A 32 -1.26 9.38 0.40
CA GLY A 32 -1.91 8.83 1.58
C GLY A 32 -0.95 8.12 2.51
N ASP A 33 -1.51 7.34 3.40
CA ASP A 33 -0.74 6.63 4.43
C ASP A 33 -0.67 5.15 4.14
N LEU A 34 0.57 4.65 4.08
CA LEU A 34 0.87 3.23 3.90
C LEU A 34 1.18 2.62 5.26
N THR A 35 0.42 1.62 5.65
CA THR A 35 0.69 0.84 6.86
C THR A 35 1.03 -0.59 6.46
N VAL A 36 2.15 -1.10 6.97
CA VAL A 36 2.56 -2.48 6.78
C VAL A 36 2.39 -3.22 8.10
N THR A 37 1.66 -4.33 8.08
CA THR A 37 1.54 -5.21 9.23
C THR A 37 2.18 -6.56 8.89
N ASP A 38 2.23 -7.45 9.87
CA ASP A 38 2.74 -8.80 9.64
C ASP A 38 1.79 -9.67 8.80
N LYS A 39 0.57 -9.19 8.54
CA LYS A 39 -0.44 -9.94 7.79
C LYS A 39 -0.89 -9.30 6.49
N ARG A 40 -0.80 -7.97 6.38
CA ARG A 40 -1.35 -7.26 5.22
C ARG A 40 -0.75 -5.88 5.06
N ILE A 41 -1.05 -5.28 3.91
CA ILE A 41 -0.69 -3.91 3.61
C ILE A 41 -1.98 -3.11 3.56
N ILE A 42 -2.02 -1.99 4.26
CA ILE A 42 -3.21 -1.14 4.34
C ILE A 42 -2.84 0.23 3.83
N TYR A 43 -3.55 0.71 2.82
CA TYR A 43 -3.29 2.04 2.27
C TYR A 43 -4.55 2.89 2.37
N PHE A 44 -4.40 4.07 2.96
CA PHE A 44 -5.49 5.03 3.11
C PHE A 44 -5.24 6.26 2.26
N SER A 45 -6.20 6.61 1.43
CA SER A 45 -6.20 7.83 0.65
C SER A 45 -7.63 8.15 0.21
N LYS A 46 -7.83 9.33 -0.35
CA LYS A 46 -9.13 9.69 -0.94
C LYS A 46 -9.18 9.13 -2.35
N PHE A 47 -9.58 7.88 -2.45
CA PHE A 47 -9.64 7.20 -3.74
C PHE A 47 -10.84 7.66 -4.56
N ASP A 48 -10.62 7.71 -5.88
CA ASP A 48 -11.67 7.99 -6.84
C ASP A 48 -12.52 6.72 -7.06
N ALA A 49 -13.82 6.89 -7.20
CA ALA A 49 -14.73 5.77 -7.44
C ALA A 49 -14.40 4.99 -8.71
N SER A 50 -13.75 5.63 -9.68
CA SER A 50 -13.35 4.98 -10.93
C SER A 50 -12.37 3.83 -10.71
N LEU A 51 -11.67 3.79 -9.56
CA LEU A 51 -10.74 2.72 -9.24
C LEU A 51 -11.41 1.37 -9.07
N ASN A 52 -12.71 1.37 -8.74
CA ASN A 52 -13.45 0.13 -8.58
C ASN A 52 -13.49 -0.71 -9.86
N ALA A 53 -13.21 -0.08 -11.01
CA ALA A 53 -13.19 -0.77 -12.29
C ALA A 53 -11.83 -1.41 -12.62
N VAL A 54 -10.75 -0.95 -11.96
CA VAL A 54 -9.38 -1.39 -12.26
C VAL A 54 -8.79 -2.28 -11.18
N ILE A 55 -9.27 -2.18 -9.94
CA ILE A 55 -8.75 -2.94 -8.82
C ILE A 55 -9.78 -3.96 -8.37
N ASN A 56 -9.30 -5.13 -7.97
CA ASN A 56 -10.15 -6.15 -7.38
C ASN A 56 -10.90 -5.57 -6.18
N LYS A 57 -12.22 -5.60 -6.24
CA LYS A 57 -13.09 -5.05 -5.18
C LYS A 57 -12.84 -5.69 -3.82
N ALA A 58 -12.31 -6.92 -3.81
CA ALA A 58 -12.00 -7.60 -2.56
C ALA A 58 -10.91 -6.89 -1.76
N PHE A 59 -10.09 -6.05 -2.42
CA PHE A 59 -9.05 -5.30 -1.73
C PHE A 59 -9.58 -4.01 -1.08
N PHE A 60 -10.78 -3.56 -1.44
CA PHE A 60 -11.35 -2.35 -0.86
C PHE A 60 -12.19 -2.65 0.37
N LYS A 61 -11.94 -1.90 1.44
CA LYS A 61 -12.70 -1.98 2.68
C LYS A 61 -13.15 -0.57 3.07
N THR A 62 -14.39 -0.44 3.52
CA THR A 62 -14.94 0.85 3.95
C THR A 62 -15.21 0.81 5.45
N ILE A 63 -14.65 1.79 6.17
CA ILE A 63 -14.87 1.93 7.61
C ILE A 63 -15.13 3.40 7.89
N ASP A 64 -16.24 3.69 8.56
CA ASP A 64 -16.66 5.05 8.89
C ASP A 64 -16.66 5.98 7.67
N GLN A 65 -17.19 5.47 6.54
CA GLN A 65 -17.27 6.18 5.27
C GLN A 65 -15.93 6.46 4.60
N GLU A 66 -14.83 5.92 5.15
CA GLU A 66 -13.51 6.05 4.58
C GLU A 66 -13.12 4.75 3.89
N GLN A 67 -12.56 4.87 2.70
CA GLN A 67 -12.18 3.72 1.89
C GLN A 67 -10.70 3.39 2.05
N TYR A 68 -10.41 2.12 2.33
CA TYR A 68 -9.06 1.62 2.50
C TYR A 68 -8.76 0.57 1.45
N LEU A 69 -7.53 0.56 0.95
CA LEU A 69 -7.04 -0.52 0.10
C LEU A 69 -6.28 -1.48 1.01
N VAL A 70 -6.76 -2.72 1.10
CA VAL A 70 -6.21 -3.72 2.00
C VAL A 70 -5.75 -4.91 1.17
N ILE A 71 -4.44 -5.17 1.17
CA ILE A 71 -3.85 -6.26 0.39
C ILE A 71 -3.25 -7.28 1.34
N PRO A 72 -3.82 -8.49 1.43
CA PRO A 72 -3.21 -9.56 2.23
C PRO A 72 -1.82 -9.89 1.70
N ARG A 73 -0.87 -10.11 2.58
CA ARG A 73 0.51 -10.42 2.17
C ARG A 73 0.58 -11.67 1.30
N GLU A 74 -0.28 -12.64 1.56
CA GLU A 74 -0.32 -13.87 0.77
C GLU A 74 -0.69 -13.64 -0.69
N LYS A 75 -1.29 -12.49 -1.01
CA LYS A 75 -1.67 -12.13 -2.37
C LYS A 75 -0.54 -11.42 -3.13
N ILE A 76 0.53 -11.05 -2.45
CA ILE A 76 1.65 -10.35 -3.07
C ILE A 76 2.64 -11.38 -3.60
N GLN A 77 2.79 -11.41 -4.92
CA GLN A 77 3.71 -12.32 -5.61
C GLN A 77 5.15 -11.79 -5.63
N SER A 78 5.29 -10.48 -5.85
CA SER A 78 6.61 -9.88 -6.03
C SER A 78 6.68 -8.52 -5.37
N ILE A 79 7.85 -8.21 -4.81
CA ILE A 79 8.18 -6.90 -4.26
C ILE A 79 9.43 -6.45 -4.99
N ILE A 80 9.31 -5.41 -5.82
CA ILE A 80 10.39 -4.98 -6.70
C ILE A 80 10.81 -3.56 -6.33
N PRO A 81 11.96 -3.38 -5.66
CA PRO A 81 12.46 -2.05 -5.34
C PRO A 81 13.15 -1.41 -6.55
N LYS A 82 13.02 -0.11 -6.68
CA LYS A 82 13.76 0.67 -7.65
C LYS A 82 14.27 1.94 -6.99
N LYS A 83 15.59 2.08 -6.91
CA LYS A 83 16.24 3.22 -6.28
C LYS A 83 16.91 4.07 -7.34
N SER A 84 16.19 5.08 -7.83
CA SER A 84 16.79 6.07 -8.70
C SER A 84 17.12 7.32 -7.89
N MET A 85 17.85 8.26 -8.51
CA MET A 85 18.29 9.47 -7.83
C MET A 85 17.14 10.36 -7.38
N LEU A 86 16.09 10.46 -8.20
CA LEU A 86 14.95 11.34 -7.96
C LEU A 86 13.74 10.64 -7.36
N ASN A 87 13.60 9.33 -7.63
CA ASN A 87 12.43 8.59 -7.19
C ASN A 87 12.83 7.23 -6.65
N LYS A 88 12.43 6.95 -5.43
CA LYS A 88 12.58 5.63 -4.85
C LYS A 88 11.21 4.98 -4.77
N ARG A 89 11.07 3.83 -5.40
CA ARG A 89 9.79 3.17 -5.58
C ARG A 89 9.84 1.70 -5.22
N ILE A 90 8.70 1.18 -4.80
CA ILE A 90 8.52 -0.24 -4.56
C ILE A 90 7.30 -0.67 -5.37
N THR A 91 7.47 -1.62 -6.28
CA THR A 91 6.35 -2.17 -7.03
C THR A 91 5.90 -3.47 -6.36
N LEU A 92 4.61 -3.52 -6.03
CA LEU A 92 3.98 -4.69 -5.46
C LEU A 92 3.12 -5.34 -6.55
N VAL A 93 3.41 -6.59 -6.88
CA VAL A 93 2.65 -7.34 -7.87
C VAL A 93 1.84 -8.39 -7.14
N THR A 94 0.52 -8.38 -7.35
CA THR A 94 -0.37 -9.35 -6.72
C THR A 94 -0.59 -10.56 -7.64
N ASP A 95 -1.17 -11.62 -7.08
CA ASP A 95 -1.40 -12.86 -7.81
C ASP A 95 -2.46 -12.75 -8.90
N ASP A 96 -3.23 -11.65 -8.92
CA ASP A 96 -4.20 -11.36 -9.98
C ASP A 96 -3.66 -10.33 -10.99
N ASP A 97 -2.33 -10.19 -11.05
CA ASP A 97 -1.62 -9.31 -11.99
C ASP A 97 -1.85 -7.82 -11.80
N ASN A 98 -2.34 -7.39 -10.64
CA ASN A 98 -2.40 -5.98 -10.32
C ASN A 98 -1.03 -5.49 -9.84
N GLU A 99 -0.66 -4.28 -10.26
CA GLU A 99 0.58 -3.66 -9.84
C GLU A 99 0.28 -2.39 -9.06
N PHE A 100 0.89 -2.28 -7.91
CA PHE A 100 0.79 -1.10 -7.05
C PHE A 100 2.19 -0.56 -6.80
N ILE A 101 2.40 0.73 -7.07
CA ILE A 101 3.70 1.34 -6.93
C ILE A 101 3.67 2.30 -5.75
N VAL A 102 4.52 2.04 -4.76
CA VAL A 102 4.73 2.95 -3.63
C VAL A 102 5.88 3.88 -4.02
N ASP A 103 5.61 5.18 -4.07
CA ASP A 103 6.62 6.19 -4.43
C ASP A 103 6.89 7.05 -3.20
N TYR A 104 8.12 6.97 -2.69
CA TYR A 104 8.54 7.72 -1.52
C TYR A 104 9.42 8.94 -1.90
N GLY A 105 9.49 9.26 -3.18
CA GLY A 105 10.27 10.38 -3.68
C GLY A 105 11.75 10.18 -3.45
N MET A 106 12.40 11.17 -2.84
CA MET A 106 13.83 11.13 -2.57
C MET A 106 14.17 10.49 -1.22
N LEU A 107 13.16 10.14 -0.43
CA LEU A 107 13.37 9.54 0.88
C LEU A 107 13.72 8.06 0.76
N SER A 108 14.41 7.54 1.77
CA SER A 108 14.83 6.13 1.76
C SER A 108 13.63 5.19 1.90
N ILE A 109 13.55 4.20 1.00
CA ILE A 109 12.53 3.14 1.07
C ILE A 109 13.00 1.95 1.90
N ASP A 110 14.22 1.97 2.43
CA ASP A 110 14.75 0.84 3.18
C ASP A 110 13.91 0.43 4.38
N PRO A 111 13.40 1.36 5.21
CA PRO A 111 12.52 0.96 6.31
C PRO A 111 11.23 0.28 5.82
N ILE A 112 10.68 0.74 4.70
CA ILE A 112 9.47 0.15 4.13
C ILE A 112 9.78 -1.25 3.60
N LEU A 113 10.89 -1.41 2.88
CA LEU A 113 11.31 -2.71 2.36
C LEU A 113 11.54 -3.71 3.50
N LYS A 114 12.16 -3.25 4.58
CA LYS A 114 12.41 -4.10 5.74
C LYS A 114 11.09 -4.59 6.35
N ALA A 115 10.11 -3.72 6.45
CA ALA A 115 8.78 -4.10 6.96
C ALA A 115 8.09 -5.09 6.02
N LEU A 116 8.20 -4.87 4.70
CA LEU A 116 7.59 -5.76 3.71
C LEU A 116 8.24 -7.14 3.67
N GLU A 117 9.51 -7.22 4.02
CA GLU A 117 10.27 -8.48 3.99
C GLU A 117 10.25 -9.24 5.31
N SER A 118 9.63 -8.66 6.33
CA SER A 118 9.58 -9.26 7.66
C SER A 118 8.65 -10.47 7.75
#